data_592085d6d86358839a0c3e14fe4cf047
#
_entry.id   592085d6d86358839a0c3e14fe4cf047
#
_cell.length_a   1.000
_cell.length_b   1.000
_cell.length_c   1.000
_cell.angle_alpha   90.00
_cell.angle_beta   90.00
_cell.angle_gamma   90.00
#
_symmetry.space_group_name_H-M   'P 1'
#
loop_
_entity.id
_entity.type
_entity.pdbx_description
1 polymer ?
#
loop_
_entity_poly.entity_id
_entity_poly.type
_entity_poly.pdbx_seq_one_letter_code
_entity_poly.pdbx_strand_id
1 'polypeptide(L)'
;MQKSARKSATLNLNSQFHRLYRSGASCVRPSLVLYAKQNGQNFNRYGITVSKKIGKANVRNRAKRRLREALRANAPYMKPGFDFVVVARSRTPEIEYSKLLGDLSFALKKVGVFKDE
;
A
#
# COMPACT_ATOMS: atom_id res chain seq x y z
N MET A 1 1.11 -23.58 0.74
CA MET A 1 1.12 -22.95 0.80
C MET A 1 0.71 -22.15 0.71
N GLN A 2 0.33 -22.04 0.76
CA GLN A 2 0.04 -21.35 0.72
C GLN A 2 -0.02 -20.47 0.65
N LYS A 3 0.13 -20.68 0.04
CA LYS A 3 -0.05 -19.74 0.03
C LYS A 3 0.29 -18.38 0.34
N SER A 4 1.28 -17.80 -0.36
CA SER A 4 1.69 -16.60 0.31
C SER A 4 0.70 -15.47 0.11
N ALA A 5 -0.06 -15.53 -0.94
CA ALA A 5 -1.15 -14.56 -1.13
C ALA A 5 -2.11 -14.57 0.04
N ARG A 6 -2.28 -15.75 0.64
CA ARG A 6 -3.14 -15.88 1.79
C ARG A 6 -2.55 -15.31 3.06
N LYS A 7 -1.26 -14.96 3.01
CA LYS A 7 -0.59 -14.39 4.16
C LYS A 7 -0.82 -12.89 4.29
N SER A 8 -1.51 -12.30 3.30
CA SER A 8 -1.87 -10.90 3.40
C SER A 8 -3.28 -10.79 3.95
N ALA A 9 -3.54 -9.74 4.69
CA ALA A 9 -4.85 -9.46 5.23
C ALA A 9 -5.14 -7.98 5.09
N THR A 10 -6.42 -7.64 5.05
CA THR A 10 -6.82 -6.25 4.95
C THR A 10 -6.94 -5.64 6.32
N LEU A 11 -6.44 -4.43 6.47
CA LEU A 11 -6.62 -3.65 7.69
C LEU A 11 -8.02 -3.07 7.68
N ASN A 12 -8.76 -3.29 8.75
CA ASN A 12 -10.17 -2.89 8.81
C ASN A 12 -10.48 -1.85 9.86
N LEU A 13 -9.68 -1.78 10.93
CA LEU A 13 -10.02 -0.97 12.07
C LEU A 13 -9.37 0.39 11.97
N ASN A 14 -10.13 1.44 12.29
CA ASN A 14 -9.57 2.80 12.31
C ASN A 14 -8.37 2.92 13.23
N SER A 15 -8.37 2.20 14.34
CA SER A 15 -7.24 2.24 15.26
C SER A 15 -5.96 1.75 14.59
N GLN A 16 -6.05 0.77 13.69
CA GLN A 16 -4.89 0.28 12.97
C GLN A 16 -4.34 1.33 12.02
N PHE A 17 -5.24 2.04 11.31
CA PHE A 17 -4.81 3.13 10.44
C PHE A 17 -4.17 4.25 11.23
N HIS A 18 -4.77 4.65 12.34
CA HIS A 18 -4.23 5.73 13.16
C HIS A 18 -2.86 5.40 13.72
N ARG A 19 -2.64 4.15 14.09
CA ARG A 19 -1.35 3.73 14.60
C ARG A 19 -0.28 3.87 13.53
N LEU A 20 -0.61 3.49 12.30
CA LEU A 20 0.33 3.63 11.19
C LEU A 20 0.65 5.09 10.89
N TYR A 21 -0.36 5.95 10.89
CA TYR A 21 -0.14 7.36 10.61
C TYR A 21 0.73 8.02 11.68
N ARG A 22 0.59 7.58 12.92
CA ARG A 22 1.32 8.21 14.02
C ARG A 22 2.73 7.69 14.17
N SER A 23 2.95 6.40 14.02
CA SER A 23 4.22 5.81 14.40
C SER A 23 4.90 5.02 13.31
N GLY A 24 4.29 4.89 12.14
CA GLY A 24 4.89 4.16 11.03
C GLY A 24 5.86 5.01 10.25
N ALA A 25 6.72 4.35 9.50
CA ALA A 25 7.53 5.04 8.50
C ALA A 25 6.63 5.43 7.33
N SER A 26 6.99 6.51 6.64
CA SER A 26 6.16 6.96 5.53
C SER A 26 7.01 7.41 4.36
N CYS A 27 6.42 7.38 3.17
CA CYS A 27 7.06 7.89 1.97
C CYS A 27 5.99 8.51 1.08
N VAL A 28 6.20 9.77 0.70
CA VAL A 28 5.27 10.50 -0.17
C VAL A 28 5.80 10.46 -1.59
N ARG A 29 4.95 10.03 -2.51
CA ARG A 29 5.29 10.00 -3.93
C ARG A 29 4.24 10.79 -4.71
N PRO A 30 4.53 11.16 -5.96
CA PRO A 30 3.55 11.92 -6.75
C PRO A 30 2.19 11.23 -6.88
N SER A 31 2.18 9.90 -6.98
CA SER A 31 0.92 9.20 -7.22
C SER A 31 0.34 8.52 -6.00
N LEU A 32 1.05 8.51 -4.85
CA LEU A 32 0.53 7.84 -3.65
C LEU A 32 1.37 8.23 -2.43
N VAL A 33 0.85 7.88 -1.26
CA VAL A 33 1.60 7.97 -0.01
C VAL A 33 1.55 6.59 0.64
N LEU A 34 2.69 6.13 1.15
CA LEU A 34 2.77 4.83 1.81
C LEU A 34 3.15 5.03 3.27
N TYR A 35 2.46 4.31 4.15
CA TYR A 35 2.82 4.20 5.57
C TYR A 35 3.06 2.72 5.88
N ALA A 36 4.09 2.43 6.66
CA ALA A 36 4.40 1.04 6.99
C ALA A 36 4.94 0.93 8.42
N LYS A 37 4.64 -0.19 9.07
CA LYS A 37 5.11 -0.47 10.42
C LYS A 37 5.13 -1.98 10.62
N GLN A 38 6.14 -2.47 11.32
CA GLN A 38 6.19 -3.89 11.67
C GLN A 38 5.01 -4.25 12.57
N ASN A 39 4.43 -5.42 12.34
CA ASN A 39 3.21 -5.83 13.05
C ASN A 39 3.39 -7.01 13.99
N GLY A 40 4.60 -7.59 14.06
CA GLY A 40 4.84 -8.73 14.95
C GLY A 40 4.27 -10.04 14.45
N GLN A 41 3.71 -10.07 13.26
CA GLN A 41 3.16 -11.27 12.66
C GLN A 41 4.11 -11.81 11.60
N ASN A 42 3.77 -12.96 11.03
CA ASN A 42 4.57 -13.51 9.95
C ASN A 42 3.91 -13.33 8.59
N PHE A 43 2.99 -12.37 8.50
CA PHE A 43 2.30 -12.05 7.26
C PHE A 43 2.04 -10.54 7.24
N ASN A 44 1.74 -10.03 6.06
CA ASN A 44 1.47 -8.61 5.88
C ASN A 44 -0.03 -8.35 5.93
N ARG A 45 -0.38 -7.16 6.45
CA ARG A 45 -1.75 -6.66 6.37
C ARG A 45 -1.69 -5.31 5.68
N TYR A 46 -2.70 -5.01 4.88
CA TYR A 46 -2.67 -3.76 4.14
C TYR A 46 -4.05 -3.12 4.09
N GLY A 47 -4.04 -1.82 3.91
CA GLY A 47 -5.23 -1.04 3.66
C GLY A 47 -4.98 -0.07 2.54
N ILE A 48 -6.05 0.29 1.84
CA ILE A 48 -6.00 1.27 0.77
C ILE A 48 -7.03 2.34 1.10
N THR A 49 -6.59 3.59 1.11
CA THR A 49 -7.45 4.72 1.43
C THR A 49 -7.61 5.60 0.21
N VAL A 50 -8.86 5.86 -0.17
CA VAL A 50 -9.17 6.75 -1.28
C VAL A 50 -10.26 7.70 -0.82
N SER A 51 -9.91 8.96 -0.61
CA SER A 51 -10.88 9.93 -0.12
C SER A 51 -11.82 10.39 -1.22
N LYS A 52 -12.93 11.00 -0.82
CA LYS A 52 -13.91 11.53 -1.77
C LYS A 52 -13.32 12.61 -2.66
N LYS A 53 -12.26 13.27 -2.22
CA LYS A 53 -11.60 14.29 -3.02
C LYS A 53 -11.01 13.76 -4.32
N ILE A 54 -10.75 12.46 -4.36
CA ILE A 54 -10.15 11.84 -5.55
C ILE A 54 -11.12 11.86 -6.72
N GLY A 55 -12.44 11.75 -6.45
CA GLY A 55 -13.44 11.80 -7.49
C GLY A 55 -14.68 11.02 -7.13
N LYS A 56 -15.52 10.82 -8.13
CA LYS A 56 -16.75 10.05 -7.98
C LYS A 56 -16.42 8.58 -7.68
N ALA A 57 -17.46 7.82 -7.32
CA ALA A 57 -17.29 6.43 -6.89
C ALA A 57 -16.54 5.59 -7.92
N ASN A 58 -16.87 5.74 -9.21
CA ASN A 58 -16.18 4.95 -10.23
C ASN A 58 -14.70 5.31 -10.36
N VAL A 59 -14.35 6.57 -10.15
CA VAL A 59 -12.96 7.02 -10.18
C VAL A 59 -12.23 6.47 -8.96
N ARG A 60 -12.86 6.53 -7.80
CA ARG A 60 -12.26 5.98 -6.58
C ARG A 60 -12.07 4.48 -6.67
N ASN A 61 -13.02 3.77 -7.26
CA ASN A 61 -12.89 2.33 -7.45
C ASN A 61 -11.74 1.99 -8.39
N ARG A 62 -11.56 2.79 -9.43
CA ARG A 62 -10.42 2.61 -10.34
C ARG A 62 -9.10 2.81 -9.59
N ALA A 63 -9.03 3.84 -8.77
CA ALA A 63 -7.82 4.08 -7.98
C ALA A 63 -7.52 2.91 -7.05
N LYS A 64 -8.54 2.40 -6.36
CA LYS A 64 -8.36 1.24 -5.47
C LYS A 64 -7.84 0.03 -6.23
N ARG A 65 -8.44 -0.26 -7.39
CA ARG A 65 -8.04 -1.41 -8.19
C ARG A 65 -6.60 -1.28 -8.64
N ARG A 66 -6.21 -0.10 -9.09
CA ARG A 66 -4.85 0.13 -9.56
C ARG A 66 -3.83 -0.04 -8.44
N LEU A 67 -4.13 0.50 -7.27
CA LEU A 67 -3.25 0.34 -6.11
C LEU A 67 -3.15 -1.11 -5.67
N ARG A 68 -4.29 -1.82 -5.70
CA ARG A 68 -4.30 -3.23 -5.34
C ARG A 68 -3.45 -4.06 -6.31
N GLU A 69 -3.55 -3.76 -7.60
CA GLU A 69 -2.73 -4.45 -8.60
C GLU A 69 -1.25 -4.17 -8.40
N ALA A 70 -0.91 -2.92 -8.09
CA ALA A 70 0.49 -2.56 -7.86
C ALA A 70 1.04 -3.25 -6.61
N LEU A 71 0.24 -3.36 -5.56
CA LEU A 71 0.65 -4.11 -4.36
C LEU A 71 0.87 -5.58 -4.69
N ARG A 72 -0.04 -6.17 -5.45
CA ARG A 72 0.08 -7.58 -5.82
C ARG A 72 1.34 -7.82 -6.64
N ALA A 73 1.68 -6.90 -7.54
CA ALA A 73 2.87 -7.04 -8.37
C ALA A 73 4.15 -6.98 -7.53
N ASN A 74 4.13 -6.27 -6.42
CA ASN A 74 5.30 -6.15 -5.55
C ASN A 74 5.36 -7.23 -4.47
N ALA A 75 4.27 -7.99 -4.26
CA ALA A 75 4.18 -8.91 -3.15
C ALA A 75 5.34 -9.91 -3.08
N PRO A 76 5.78 -10.51 -4.21
CA PRO A 76 6.89 -11.49 -4.13
C PRO A 76 8.20 -10.93 -3.61
N TYR A 77 8.35 -9.61 -3.64
CA TYR A 77 9.61 -8.96 -3.25
C TYR A 77 9.53 -8.35 -1.86
N MET A 78 8.42 -8.52 -1.17
CA MET A 78 8.20 -7.88 0.12
C MET A 78 8.50 -8.81 1.26
N LYS A 79 9.09 -8.26 2.32
CA LYS A 79 9.27 -8.98 3.57
C LYS A 79 7.92 -9.17 4.24
N PRO A 80 7.72 -10.29 4.95
CA PRO A 80 6.51 -10.43 5.76
C PRO A 80 6.62 -9.64 7.05
N GLY A 81 5.47 -9.44 7.71
CA GLY A 81 5.46 -8.88 9.05
C GLY A 81 5.22 -7.39 9.12
N PHE A 82 4.60 -6.81 8.11
CA PHE A 82 4.33 -5.37 8.09
C PHE A 82 2.84 -5.10 7.95
N ASP A 83 2.40 -4.05 8.63
CA ASP A 83 1.15 -3.37 8.29
C ASP A 83 1.49 -2.20 7.41
N PHE A 84 0.71 -1.98 6.35
CA PHE A 84 0.90 -0.78 5.55
C PHE A 84 -0.40 -0.28 4.96
N VAL A 85 -0.43 1.02 4.76
CA VAL A 85 -1.57 1.72 4.17
C VAL A 85 -1.06 2.51 2.99
N VAL A 86 -1.73 2.35 1.86
CA VAL A 86 -1.45 3.13 0.66
C VAL A 86 -2.57 4.13 0.51
N VAL A 87 -2.21 5.41 0.50
CA VAL A 87 -3.17 6.51 0.40
C VAL A 87 -3.14 7.05 -1.03
N ALA A 88 -4.30 7.05 -1.68
CA ALA A 88 -4.40 7.56 -3.04
C ALA A 88 -4.24 9.08 -3.05
N ARG A 89 -3.65 9.57 -4.13
CA ARG A 89 -3.56 11.00 -4.40
C ARG A 89 -4.32 11.29 -5.68
N SER A 90 -4.43 12.58 -6.03
CA SER A 90 -5.21 12.98 -7.19
C SER A 90 -4.74 12.32 -8.48
N ARG A 91 -3.46 11.97 -8.57
CA ARG A 91 -2.91 11.33 -9.77
C ARG A 91 -3.16 9.84 -9.85
N THR A 92 -3.53 9.21 -8.75
CA THR A 92 -3.66 7.74 -8.71
C THR A 92 -4.56 7.17 -9.82
N PRO A 93 -5.73 7.76 -10.09
CA PRO A 93 -6.63 7.14 -11.07
C PRO A 93 -6.14 7.24 -12.51
N GLU A 94 -5.31 8.25 -12.84
CA GLU A 94 -5.02 8.58 -14.23
C GLU A 94 -3.56 8.42 -14.65
N ILE A 95 -2.63 8.37 -13.69
CA ILE A 95 -1.22 8.29 -14.03
C ILE A 95 -0.92 6.98 -14.75
N GLU A 96 0.07 6.98 -15.63
CA GLU A 96 0.51 5.74 -16.27
C GLU A 96 0.81 4.68 -15.23
N TYR A 97 0.35 3.46 -15.47
CA TYR A 97 0.50 2.40 -14.49
C TYR A 97 1.98 2.12 -14.15
N SER A 98 2.85 2.22 -15.15
CA SER A 98 4.28 1.99 -14.89
C SER A 98 4.83 2.99 -13.88
N LYS A 99 4.34 4.22 -13.91
CA LYS A 99 4.77 5.24 -12.96
C LYS A 99 4.17 4.99 -11.58
N LEU A 100 2.91 4.56 -11.54
CA LEU A 100 2.27 4.20 -10.28
C LEU A 100 3.04 3.05 -9.63
N LEU A 101 3.34 2.03 -10.41
CA LEU A 101 4.08 0.88 -9.93
C LEU A 101 5.46 1.28 -9.43
N GLY A 102 6.14 2.16 -10.18
CA GLY A 102 7.45 2.64 -9.77
C GLY A 102 7.41 3.44 -8.48
N ASP A 103 6.37 4.27 -8.31
CA ASP A 103 6.21 5.03 -7.07
C ASP A 103 6.02 4.10 -5.87
N LEU A 104 5.21 3.06 -6.05
CA LEU A 104 4.99 2.13 -4.95
C LEU A 104 6.24 1.33 -4.64
N SER A 105 6.95 0.86 -5.66
CA SER A 105 8.20 0.12 -5.46
C SER A 105 9.24 0.96 -4.73
N PHE A 106 9.37 2.22 -5.14
CA PHE A 106 10.28 3.16 -4.48
C PHE A 106 9.90 3.33 -3.01
N ALA A 107 8.61 3.54 -2.77
CA ALA A 107 8.14 3.77 -1.40
C ALA A 107 8.35 2.55 -0.52
N LEU A 108 8.07 1.36 -1.03
CA LEU A 108 8.27 0.13 -0.28
C LEU A 108 9.74 -0.07 0.07
N LYS A 109 10.61 0.22 -0.87
CA LYS A 109 12.05 0.13 -0.61
C LYS A 109 12.47 1.16 0.44
N LYS A 110 11.95 2.38 0.32
CA LYS A 110 12.31 3.47 1.22
C LYS A 110 11.93 3.17 2.67
N VAL A 111 10.78 2.55 2.89
CA VAL A 111 10.33 2.23 4.25
C VAL A 111 10.85 0.88 4.74
N GLY A 112 11.66 0.19 3.96
CA GLY A 112 12.34 -1.02 4.41
C GLY A 112 11.54 -2.30 4.29
N VAL A 113 10.51 -2.33 3.45
CA VAL A 113 9.66 -3.49 3.30
C VAL A 113 10.21 -4.50 2.30
N PHE A 114 11.01 -4.06 1.33
CA PHE A 114 11.54 -4.98 0.33
C PHE A 114 12.60 -5.90 0.91
N LYS A 115 12.64 -7.11 0.37
CA LYS A 115 13.65 -8.08 0.75
C LYS A 115 15.03 -7.58 0.31
N ASP A 116 16.02 -7.91 1.10
CA ASP A 116 17.40 -7.62 0.72
C ASP A 116 17.83 -8.57 -0.39
N GLU A 117 18.70 -8.07 -1.26
CA GLU A 117 19.26 -8.86 -2.35
C GLU A 117 20.16 -9.97 -1.84
#